data_91aeb9f53687b4994b67bd9bcc0f44e2
#
_entry.id   91aeb9f53687b4994b67bd9bcc0f44e2
#
_cell.length_a   1.000
_cell.length_b   1.000
_cell.length_c   1.000
_cell.angle_alpha   90.00
_cell.angle_beta   90.00
_cell.angle_gamma   90.00
#
_symmetry.space_group_name_H-M   'P 1'
#
loop_
_entity.id
_entity.type
_entity.pdbx_description
1 polymer ?
#
loop_
_entity_poly.entity_id
_entity_poly.type
_entity_poly.pdbx_seq_one_letter_code
_entity_poly.pdbx_strand_id
1 'polypeptide(L)'
;PHLQKEVFPLMESLLKNKFQVMLETSGSLSIKNVPAEVIKILDLKCPGSGEENKNLWENLNHLGSTDEIKFVIADRVDYEWSKKVLRDYELDKKNPILFSPVFKKLKLKDLTEWILEDNLPVLLHTQLHKHIWDQKTIGV
;
A
#
# COMPACT_ATOMS: atom_id res chain seq x y z
N PRO A 1 -10.68 5.24 4.84
CA PRO A 1 -11.49 6.34 4.27
C PRO A 1 -12.84 5.87 3.75
N HIS A 2 -12.95 4.73 3.04
CA HIS A 2 -14.18 4.23 2.40
C HIS A 2 -15.37 4.00 3.35
N LEU A 3 -15.16 3.95 4.65
CA LEU A 3 -16.23 3.86 5.65
C LEU A 3 -17.02 5.17 5.78
N GLN A 4 -16.48 6.29 5.28
CA GLN A 4 -17.11 7.60 5.31
C GLN A 4 -17.79 7.86 3.97
N LYS A 5 -19.12 8.07 4.00
CA LYS A 5 -19.91 8.29 2.78
C LYS A 5 -19.49 9.56 2.03
N GLU A 6 -19.00 10.57 2.75
CA GLU A 6 -18.58 11.86 2.23
C GLU A 6 -17.25 11.82 1.48
N VAL A 7 -16.51 10.73 1.54
CA VAL A 7 -15.20 10.63 0.87
C VAL A 7 -15.31 10.70 -0.66
N PHE A 8 -16.37 10.12 -1.24
CA PHE A 8 -16.57 10.15 -2.69
C PHE A 8 -16.88 11.56 -3.21
N PRO A 9 -17.87 12.29 -2.65
CA PRO A 9 -18.10 13.70 -3.01
C PRO A 9 -16.86 14.59 -2.80
N LEU A 10 -16.06 14.33 -1.76
CA LEU A 10 -14.82 15.06 -1.53
C LEU A 10 -13.80 14.83 -2.65
N MET A 11 -13.57 13.57 -3.04
CA MET A 11 -12.66 13.24 -4.14
C MET A 11 -13.10 13.93 -5.44
N GLU A 12 -14.40 13.84 -5.77
CA GLU A 12 -14.95 14.50 -6.95
C GLU A 12 -14.77 16.03 -6.91
N SER A 13 -15.00 16.67 -5.75
CA SER A 13 -14.80 18.10 -5.58
C SER A 13 -13.34 18.49 -5.77
N LEU A 14 -12.40 17.73 -5.22
CA LEU A 14 -10.96 17.97 -5.38
C LEU A 14 -10.53 17.82 -6.86
N LEU A 15 -11.00 16.79 -7.54
CA LEU A 15 -10.71 16.58 -8.97
C LEU A 15 -11.26 17.74 -9.83
N LYS A 16 -12.49 18.21 -9.58
CA LYS A 16 -13.07 19.39 -10.26
C LYS A 16 -12.23 20.65 -10.08
N ASN A 17 -11.58 20.79 -8.92
CA ASN A 17 -10.67 21.89 -8.63
C ASN A 17 -9.23 21.63 -9.10
N LYS A 18 -9.02 20.61 -9.96
CA LYS A 18 -7.73 20.24 -10.59
C LYS A 18 -6.65 19.83 -9.57
N PHE A 19 -7.02 19.36 -8.38
CA PHE A 19 -6.07 18.71 -7.49
C PHE A 19 -5.77 17.30 -7.97
N GLN A 20 -4.52 16.88 -7.84
CA GLN A 20 -4.17 15.48 -7.90
C GLN A 20 -4.62 14.82 -6.61
N VAL A 21 -5.46 13.79 -6.71
CA VAL A 21 -6.02 13.08 -5.56
C VAL A 21 -5.40 11.70 -5.45
N MET A 22 -4.94 11.36 -4.26
CA MET A 22 -4.39 10.04 -3.93
C MET A 22 -5.18 9.44 -2.77
N LEU A 23 -5.56 8.17 -2.90
CA LEU A 23 -6.31 7.43 -1.90
C LEU A 23 -5.49 6.24 -1.41
N GLU A 24 -5.03 6.28 -0.16
CA GLU A 24 -4.47 5.10 0.51
C GLU A 24 -5.58 4.32 1.20
N THR A 25 -5.71 3.03 0.89
CA THR A 25 -6.76 2.15 1.42
C THR A 25 -6.22 0.79 1.83
N SER A 26 -6.77 0.24 2.91
CA SER A 26 -6.43 -1.12 3.38
C SER A 26 -6.96 -2.25 2.49
N GLY A 27 -7.71 -1.91 1.43
CA GLY A 27 -8.26 -2.92 0.51
C GLY A 27 -9.34 -3.84 1.09
N SER A 28 -9.83 -3.59 2.31
CA SER A 28 -10.91 -4.39 2.92
C SER A 28 -12.30 -4.08 2.38
N LEU A 29 -12.44 -2.98 1.64
CA LEU A 29 -13.67 -2.60 0.95
C LEU A 29 -13.41 -2.45 -0.55
N SER A 30 -14.45 -2.61 -1.37
CA SER A 30 -14.34 -2.47 -2.82
C SER A 30 -13.95 -1.05 -3.23
N ILE A 31 -12.94 -0.94 -4.11
CA ILE A 31 -12.51 0.32 -4.72
C ILE A 31 -13.19 0.59 -6.07
N LYS A 32 -14.13 -0.26 -6.48
CA LYS A 32 -14.81 -0.20 -7.78
C LYS A 32 -15.41 1.17 -8.10
N ASN A 33 -15.91 1.87 -7.08
CA ASN A 33 -16.58 3.16 -7.25
C ASN A 33 -15.64 4.37 -7.04
N VAL A 34 -14.34 4.14 -6.82
CA VAL A 34 -13.36 5.24 -6.74
C VAL A 34 -13.16 5.80 -8.15
N PRO A 35 -13.24 7.14 -8.35
CA PRO A 35 -13.00 7.73 -9.66
C PRO A 35 -11.66 7.30 -10.26
N ALA A 36 -11.63 7.07 -11.57
CA ALA A 36 -10.44 6.54 -12.25
C ALA A 36 -9.23 7.49 -12.16
N GLU A 37 -9.49 8.80 -12.06
CA GLU A 37 -8.47 9.86 -11.94
C GLU A 37 -7.81 9.90 -10.55
N VAL A 38 -8.40 9.23 -9.55
CA VAL A 38 -7.79 9.10 -8.22
C VAL A 38 -6.74 8.01 -8.26
N ILE A 39 -5.50 8.35 -7.91
CA ILE A 39 -4.42 7.37 -7.73
C ILE A 39 -4.70 6.56 -6.47
N LYS A 40 -4.76 5.25 -6.59
CA LYS A 40 -5.03 4.34 -5.47
C LYS A 40 -3.74 3.68 -4.99
N ILE A 41 -3.47 3.76 -3.69
CA ILE A 41 -2.44 2.96 -3.03
C ILE A 41 -3.16 1.85 -2.25
N LEU A 42 -3.13 0.64 -2.79
CA LEU A 42 -3.76 -0.53 -2.19
C LEU A 42 -2.79 -1.19 -1.20
N ASP A 43 -3.04 -1.02 0.10
CA ASP A 43 -2.23 -1.62 1.17
C ASP A 43 -2.75 -3.04 1.47
N LEU A 44 -2.13 -4.05 0.84
CA LEU A 44 -2.40 -5.47 1.10
C LEU A 44 -1.85 -5.88 2.46
N LYS A 45 -2.73 -6.40 3.31
CA LYS A 45 -2.40 -6.75 4.68
C LYS A 45 -1.67 -8.09 4.75
N CYS A 46 -0.46 -8.07 5.31
CA CYS A 46 0.35 -9.25 5.55
C CYS A 46 -0.15 -10.04 6.78
N PRO A 47 0.21 -11.33 6.94
CA PRO A 47 -0.17 -12.17 8.07
C PRO A 47 0.15 -11.55 9.44
N GLY A 48 1.32 -10.95 9.59
CA GLY A 48 1.76 -10.30 10.83
C GLY A 48 0.91 -9.11 11.29
N SER A 49 0.01 -8.62 10.44
CA SER A 49 -0.99 -7.60 10.79
C SER A 49 -2.21 -8.19 11.50
N GLY A 50 -2.49 -9.50 11.35
CA GLY A 50 -3.73 -10.15 11.78
C GLY A 50 -4.96 -9.79 10.92
N GLU A 51 -4.79 -9.04 9.84
CA GLU A 51 -5.88 -8.53 8.99
C GLU A 51 -5.83 -9.10 7.55
N GLU A 52 -4.97 -10.07 7.30
CA GLU A 52 -4.75 -10.70 5.98
C GLU A 52 -6.05 -11.20 5.35
N ASN A 53 -6.91 -11.82 6.14
CA ASN A 53 -8.17 -12.38 5.69
C ASN A 53 -9.22 -11.34 5.29
N LYS A 54 -8.94 -10.05 5.52
CA LYS A 54 -9.79 -8.92 5.07
C LYS A 54 -9.36 -8.35 3.73
N ASN A 55 -8.30 -8.85 3.12
CA ASN A 55 -7.91 -8.44 1.78
C ASN A 55 -9.00 -8.83 0.77
N LEU A 56 -9.62 -7.84 0.14
CA LEU A 56 -10.58 -8.07 -0.95
C LEU A 56 -9.82 -8.16 -2.28
N TRP A 57 -9.47 -9.38 -2.68
CA TRP A 57 -8.65 -9.66 -3.86
C TRP A 57 -9.25 -9.14 -5.17
N GLU A 58 -10.58 -9.01 -5.24
CA GLU A 58 -11.27 -8.41 -6.39
C GLU A 58 -10.77 -6.99 -6.69
N ASN A 59 -10.27 -6.26 -5.68
CA ASN A 59 -9.72 -4.92 -5.85
C ASN A 59 -8.56 -4.86 -6.85
N LEU A 60 -7.79 -5.93 -7.01
CA LEU A 60 -6.72 -6.02 -8.00
C LEU A 60 -7.22 -5.81 -9.44
N ASN A 61 -8.47 -6.18 -9.71
CA ASN A 61 -9.10 -6.00 -11.03
C ASN A 61 -9.53 -4.54 -11.30
N HIS A 62 -9.54 -3.70 -10.27
CA HIS A 62 -9.97 -2.29 -10.34
C HIS A 62 -8.81 -1.30 -10.28
N LEU A 63 -7.57 -1.80 -10.27
CA LEU A 63 -6.37 -0.96 -10.33
C LEU A 63 -6.06 -0.54 -11.76
N GLY A 64 -5.75 0.74 -11.94
CA GLY A 64 -5.19 1.30 -13.19
C GLY A 64 -3.65 1.28 -13.17
N SER A 65 -3.04 1.66 -14.28
CA SER A 65 -1.57 1.64 -14.43
C SER A 65 -0.82 2.67 -13.56
N THR A 66 -1.52 3.66 -13.05
CA THR A 66 -0.95 4.69 -12.14
C THR A 66 -1.11 4.35 -10.67
N ASP A 67 -1.86 3.27 -10.36
CA ASP A 67 -2.09 2.85 -9.00
C ASP A 67 -0.92 2.02 -8.47
N GLU A 68 -0.77 1.98 -7.16
CA GLU A 68 0.33 1.29 -6.48
C GLU A 68 -0.19 0.22 -5.53
N ILE A 69 0.60 -0.83 -5.32
CA ILE A 69 0.31 -1.87 -4.34
C ILE A 69 1.38 -1.82 -3.25
N LYS A 70 0.96 -1.77 -2.00
CA LYS A 70 1.83 -1.63 -0.84
C LYS A 70 1.71 -2.83 0.08
N PHE A 71 2.86 -3.31 0.55
CA PHE A 71 2.96 -4.31 1.62
C PHE A 71 3.72 -3.72 2.80
N VAL A 72 3.14 -3.83 4.00
CA VAL A 72 3.78 -3.38 5.24
C VAL A 72 4.26 -4.61 5.99
N ILE A 73 5.58 -4.81 6.01
CA ILE A 73 6.27 -6.05 6.35
C ILE A 73 6.83 -5.94 7.78
N ALA A 74 6.40 -6.83 8.66
CA ALA A 74 6.84 -6.85 10.05
C ALA A 74 8.06 -7.77 10.29
N ASP A 75 8.20 -8.84 9.52
CA ASP A 75 9.22 -9.87 9.68
C ASP A 75 9.44 -10.67 8.39
N ARG A 76 10.25 -11.73 8.47
CA ARG A 76 10.55 -12.60 7.33
C ARG A 76 9.33 -13.38 6.82
N VAL A 77 8.37 -13.71 7.69
CA VAL A 77 7.15 -14.43 7.30
C VAL A 77 6.30 -13.54 6.39
N ASP A 78 6.10 -12.29 6.78
CA ASP A 78 5.40 -11.30 5.96
C ASP A 78 6.09 -11.07 4.62
N TYR A 79 7.43 -11.02 4.62
CA TYR A 79 8.22 -10.86 3.41
C TYR A 79 8.03 -12.02 2.42
N GLU A 80 8.16 -13.26 2.89
CA GLU A 80 7.98 -14.45 2.02
C GLU A 80 6.54 -14.56 1.51
N TRP A 81 5.56 -14.22 2.35
CA TRP A 81 4.16 -14.17 1.95
C TRP A 81 3.94 -13.10 0.87
N SER A 82 4.46 -11.89 1.06
CA SER A 82 4.33 -10.81 0.08
C SER A 82 4.98 -11.17 -1.26
N LYS A 83 6.16 -11.79 -1.21
CA LYS A 83 6.86 -12.32 -2.38
C LYS A 83 6.06 -13.38 -3.12
N LYS A 84 5.39 -14.28 -2.38
CA LYS A 84 4.48 -15.28 -2.96
C LYS A 84 3.29 -14.61 -3.63
N VAL A 85 2.60 -13.69 -2.96
CA VAL A 85 1.46 -12.94 -3.51
C VAL A 85 1.85 -12.18 -4.77
N LEU A 86 3.00 -11.49 -4.76
CA LEU A 86 3.52 -10.78 -5.91
C LEU A 86 3.65 -11.70 -7.14
N ARG A 87 4.17 -12.91 -6.96
CA ARG A 87 4.34 -13.90 -8.02
C ARG A 87 3.02 -14.52 -8.48
N ASP A 88 2.19 -14.95 -7.53
CA ASP A 88 0.92 -15.65 -7.81
C ASP A 88 -0.05 -14.78 -8.62
N TYR A 89 -0.05 -13.47 -8.38
CA TYR A 89 -0.91 -12.49 -9.06
C TYR A 89 -0.19 -11.67 -10.12
N GLU A 90 1.12 -11.90 -10.36
CA GLU A 90 1.95 -11.17 -11.32
C GLU A 90 1.83 -9.64 -11.17
N LEU A 91 1.84 -9.16 -9.91
CA LEU A 91 1.48 -7.78 -9.57
C LEU A 91 2.44 -6.75 -10.17
N ASP A 92 3.74 -7.07 -10.20
CA ASP A 92 4.82 -6.22 -10.73
C ASP A 92 4.72 -5.95 -12.23
N LYS A 93 3.95 -6.78 -12.96
CA LYS A 93 3.72 -6.57 -14.40
C LYS A 93 2.73 -5.45 -14.71
N LYS A 94 1.96 -5.03 -13.73
CA LYS A 94 0.86 -4.08 -13.92
C LYS A 94 1.02 -2.79 -13.11
N ASN A 95 1.53 -2.91 -11.89
CA ASN A 95 1.56 -1.81 -10.93
C ASN A 95 2.93 -1.72 -10.23
N PRO A 96 3.39 -0.52 -9.85
CA PRO A 96 4.48 -0.37 -8.90
C PRO A 96 4.17 -1.05 -7.57
N ILE A 97 5.14 -1.79 -7.04
CA ILE A 97 5.02 -2.51 -5.77
C ILE A 97 5.89 -1.84 -4.72
N LEU A 98 5.30 -1.49 -3.58
CA LEU A 98 5.97 -0.84 -2.47
C LEU A 98 6.15 -1.82 -1.30
N PHE A 99 7.37 -2.07 -0.88
CA PHE A 99 7.68 -2.79 0.36
C PHE A 99 8.12 -1.80 1.43
N SER A 100 7.41 -1.81 2.56
CA SER A 100 7.64 -0.88 3.67
C SER A 100 7.82 -1.66 4.98
N PRO A 101 8.88 -1.43 5.77
CA PRO A 101 9.02 -2.12 7.05
C PRO A 101 8.07 -1.55 8.09
N VAL A 102 7.53 -2.42 8.97
CA VAL A 102 6.85 -1.98 10.18
C VAL A 102 7.87 -1.29 11.08
N PHE A 103 7.63 -0.02 11.39
CA PHE A 103 8.53 0.80 12.20
C PHE A 103 8.84 0.14 13.55
N LYS A 104 10.13 0.06 13.92
CA LYS A 104 10.67 -0.60 15.12
C LYS A 104 10.55 -2.14 15.19
N LYS A 105 9.83 -2.79 14.26
CA LYS A 105 9.81 -4.26 14.19
C LYS A 105 10.86 -4.80 13.22
N LEU A 106 10.88 -4.27 12.01
CA LEU A 106 11.83 -4.66 10.98
C LEU A 106 12.75 -3.47 10.65
N LYS A 107 14.06 -3.70 10.65
CA LYS A 107 15.02 -2.68 10.25
C LYS A 107 14.96 -2.47 8.73
N LEU A 108 15.05 -1.22 8.32
CA LEU A 108 15.09 -0.86 6.90
C LEU A 108 16.22 -1.58 6.15
N LYS A 109 17.40 -1.70 6.80
CA LYS A 109 18.55 -2.42 6.25
C LYS A 109 18.21 -3.88 5.94
N ASP A 110 17.61 -4.60 6.89
CA ASP A 110 17.33 -6.04 6.73
C ASP A 110 16.35 -6.28 5.57
N LEU A 111 15.29 -5.45 5.47
CA LEU A 111 14.35 -5.51 4.34
C LEU A 111 15.05 -5.21 3.00
N THR A 112 15.95 -4.23 2.98
CA THR A 112 16.72 -3.89 1.78
C THR A 112 17.59 -5.04 1.32
N GLU A 113 18.31 -5.68 2.25
CA GLU A 113 19.16 -6.85 1.95
C GLU A 113 18.33 -7.98 1.34
N TRP A 114 17.19 -8.32 1.91
CA TRP A 114 16.29 -9.36 1.36
C TRP A 114 15.78 -9.03 -0.05
N ILE A 115 15.40 -7.78 -0.32
CA ILE A 115 14.96 -7.34 -1.64
C ILE A 115 16.09 -7.51 -2.68
N LEU A 116 17.31 -7.12 -2.31
CA LEU A 116 18.48 -7.22 -3.19
C LEU A 116 18.91 -8.67 -3.42
N GLU A 117 18.93 -9.49 -2.37
CA GLU A 117 19.27 -10.93 -2.48
C GLU A 117 18.31 -11.68 -3.41
N ASP A 118 17.01 -11.39 -3.31
CA ASP A 118 15.97 -12.01 -4.14
C ASP A 118 15.78 -11.32 -5.50
N ASN A 119 16.49 -10.21 -5.75
CA ASN A 119 16.38 -9.39 -6.96
C ASN A 119 14.92 -9.06 -7.32
N LEU A 120 14.14 -8.63 -6.31
CA LEU A 120 12.72 -8.34 -6.52
C LEU A 120 12.49 -6.99 -7.21
N PRO A 121 11.57 -6.90 -8.19
CA PRO A 121 11.21 -5.68 -8.88
C PRO A 121 10.25 -4.81 -8.03
N VAL A 122 10.69 -4.43 -6.84
CA VAL A 122 9.88 -3.65 -5.88
C VAL A 122 10.61 -2.37 -5.46
N LEU A 123 9.85 -1.38 -5.03
CA LEU A 123 10.35 -0.14 -4.48
C LEU A 123 10.39 -0.22 -2.95
N LEU A 124 11.55 0.09 -2.36
CA LEU A 124 11.65 0.23 -0.93
C LEU A 124 10.99 1.54 -0.51
N HIS A 125 9.99 1.46 0.34
CA HIS A 125 9.25 2.61 0.85
C HIS A 125 9.45 2.76 2.35
N THR A 126 9.58 4.00 2.84
CA THR A 126 9.67 4.29 4.27
C THR A 126 8.76 5.44 4.65
N GLN A 127 8.25 5.41 5.87
CA GLN A 127 7.46 6.50 6.43
C GLN A 127 8.40 7.60 6.93
N LEU A 128 8.76 8.52 6.06
CA LEU A 128 9.79 9.53 6.28
C LEU A 128 9.53 10.37 7.55
N HIS A 129 8.26 10.71 7.81
CA HIS A 129 7.88 11.47 9.00
C HIS A 129 8.34 10.80 10.31
N LYS A 130 8.37 9.46 10.39
CA LYS A 130 8.83 8.71 11.57
C LYS A 130 10.36 8.78 11.79
N HIS A 131 11.11 9.23 10.79
CA HIS A 131 12.54 9.45 10.88
C HIS A 131 12.89 10.91 11.17
N ILE A 132 11.96 11.84 10.87
CA ILE A 132 12.18 13.30 11.03
C ILE A 132 11.66 13.76 12.39
N TRP A 133 10.49 13.29 12.81
CA TRP A 133 9.83 13.75 14.03
C TRP A 133 9.69 12.64 15.08
N ASP A 134 9.53 13.07 16.34
CA ASP A 134 9.20 12.14 17.43
C ASP A 134 7.82 11.50 17.16
N GLN A 135 7.67 10.24 17.57
CA GLN A 135 6.42 9.47 17.37
C GLN A 135 5.19 10.08 18.03
N LYS A 136 5.38 10.94 19.03
CA LYS A 136 4.30 11.63 19.73
C LYS A 136 3.86 12.92 19.04
N THR A 137 4.56 13.34 18.00
CA THR A 137 4.23 14.54 17.24
C THR A 137 2.96 14.29 16.44
N ILE A 138 1.96 15.17 16.63
CA ILE A 138 0.66 15.10 15.95
C ILE A 138 0.65 16.07 14.78
N GLY A 139 0.08 15.67 13.64
CA GLY A 139 -0.10 16.54 12.47
C GLY A 139 1.12 16.66 11.54
N VAL A 140 2.03 15.71 11.61
CA VAL A 140 3.22 15.61 10.73
C VAL A 140 3.19 14.36 9.89
#